data_851bcd72904607ec6513c259cfb9fd31
#
_entry.id   851bcd72904607ec6513c259cfb9fd31
#
_cell.length_a   1.000
_cell.length_b   1.000
_cell.length_c   1.000
_cell.angle_alpha   90.00
_cell.angle_beta   90.00
_cell.angle_gamma   90.00
#
_symmetry.space_group_name_H-M   'P 1'
#
loop_
_entity.id
_entity.type
_entity.pdbx_description
1 polymer ?
#
loop_
_entity_poly.entity_id
_entity_poly.type
_entity_poly.pdbx_seq_one_letter_code
_entity_poly.pdbx_strand_id
1 'polypeptide(L)'
;MRNCLLLLLLLTLLPLTGAEYRYDFNREARAIYNDVMSLELDLAEAGIRRMRSAEPRNLAADHLESYLDFFRLYLSGDEQLDIPLEERFDRRIARLAAGDEASPYYLYALAEARLHRSLIDLRFERHLSAFRHLNRAHKELLENADRFPDFLMNYKDLGMLHAAVGSIPPQYKWGIELFSSLTGTVPNGRAEIKRATRDTNSPFQLEARVLHAFLELHLADHPEEAYRLIRQLPLDAAGNNLHCFIRASMAMRTDHNAEALSLLEAQQRGGSAADFPYLEFMLGQAKLRNLNPKARVHFQSFLMRYPGRHFREEALQKIAWSYLLQGRTADYHRTMAEIGGGSRAGGDQSAELEAAQSQPPNLHLLRARLLFDGGYFARAREELDGMDVARLDATDLLEHRYRTGRVLDGMGDLNGALSFYERTIELGRDNPAYFACNAALQAGLLEENRGRTEAAARYFRTCLDIDPAEYRTGLHMLAKAGLDRLGKS
;
A
#
# COMPACT_ATOMS: atom_id res chain seq x y z
N MET A 1 5.14 -66.86 38.42
CA MET A 1 4.06 -65.96 38.09
C MET A 1 4.30 -64.49 38.54
N ARG A 2 5.15 -64.21 39.54
CA ARG A 2 5.39 -62.87 40.05
C ARG A 2 6.30 -62.02 39.14
N ASN A 3 7.14 -62.58 38.30
CA ASN A 3 8.04 -61.88 37.38
C ASN A 3 7.38 -61.53 36.05
N CYS A 4 6.28 -62.14 35.63
CA CYS A 4 5.54 -61.80 34.42
C CYS A 4 4.64 -60.59 34.62
N LEU A 5 4.18 -60.32 35.86
CA LEU A 5 3.37 -59.15 36.17
C LEU A 5 4.20 -57.86 36.17
N LEU A 6 5.48 -57.90 36.54
CA LEU A 6 6.39 -56.75 36.52
C LEU A 6 6.80 -56.37 35.11
N LEU A 7 6.88 -57.32 34.16
CA LEU A 7 7.15 -57.03 32.75
C LEU A 7 5.95 -56.40 32.05
N LEU A 8 4.71 -56.73 32.44
CA LEU A 8 3.50 -56.11 31.89
C LEU A 8 3.29 -54.69 32.43
N LEU A 9 3.73 -54.37 33.65
CA LEU A 9 3.66 -52.99 34.20
C LEU A 9 4.73 -52.04 33.62
N LEU A 10 5.86 -52.58 33.14
CA LEU A 10 6.91 -51.76 32.48
C LEU A 10 6.57 -51.43 31.01
N LEU A 11 5.67 -52.21 30.38
CA LEU A 11 5.19 -51.94 29.01
C LEU A 11 4.09 -50.84 28.95
N THR A 12 3.51 -50.44 30.10
CA THR A 12 2.49 -49.39 30.18
C THR A 12 3.06 -47.99 30.47
N LEU A 13 4.40 -47.87 30.63
CA LEU A 13 5.10 -46.62 30.88
C LEU A 13 5.93 -46.13 29.68
N LEU A 14 5.65 -46.62 28.48
CA LEU A 14 6.06 -45.87 27.29
C LEU A 14 5.21 -44.61 27.28
N PRO A 15 5.79 -43.42 27.42
CA PRO A 15 5.02 -42.21 27.17
C PRO A 15 4.50 -42.36 25.74
N LEU A 16 3.18 -42.42 25.57
CA LEU A 16 2.56 -42.09 24.32
C LEU A 16 2.92 -40.62 24.06
N THR A 17 4.13 -40.35 23.61
CA THR A 17 4.48 -39.11 22.97
C THR A 17 3.63 -39.07 21.71
N GLY A 18 2.38 -38.63 21.89
CA GLY A 18 1.56 -38.24 20.78
C GLY A 18 2.42 -37.28 19.99
N ALA A 19 2.68 -37.57 18.71
CA ALA A 19 3.55 -36.72 17.93
C ALA A 19 3.01 -35.29 18.02
N GLU A 20 3.83 -34.40 18.56
CA GLU A 20 3.53 -33.02 18.89
C GLU A 20 3.28 -32.20 17.61
N TYR A 21 2.41 -31.24 17.63
CA TYR A 21 2.23 -30.31 16.52
C TYR A 21 3.52 -29.52 16.35
N ARG A 22 4.00 -29.40 15.08
CA ARG A 22 5.24 -28.72 14.75
C ARG A 22 5.06 -27.68 13.64
N TYR A 23 6.01 -26.81 13.51
CA TYR A 23 6.12 -25.84 12.42
C TYR A 23 7.33 -26.22 11.56
N ASP A 24 7.08 -26.90 10.45
CA ASP A 24 8.16 -27.33 9.54
C ASP A 24 7.93 -26.73 8.14
N PHE A 25 8.72 -25.70 7.84
CA PHE A 25 8.77 -25.09 6.51
C PHE A 25 9.68 -25.90 5.58
N ASN A 26 9.36 -27.17 5.43
CA ASN A 26 10.02 -28.11 4.55
C ASN A 26 9.90 -27.69 3.06
N ARG A 27 10.43 -28.53 2.15
CA ARG A 27 10.43 -28.22 0.71
C ARG A 27 9.01 -28.05 0.15
N GLU A 28 8.04 -28.81 0.61
CA GLU A 28 6.64 -28.69 0.15
C GLU A 28 6.01 -27.38 0.65
N ALA A 29 6.19 -27.03 1.92
CA ALA A 29 5.70 -25.77 2.48
C ALA A 29 6.30 -24.56 1.74
N ARG A 30 7.60 -24.58 1.42
CA ARG A 30 8.25 -23.54 0.62
C ARG A 30 7.71 -23.45 -0.81
N ALA A 31 7.37 -24.57 -1.45
CA ALA A 31 6.74 -24.59 -2.77
C ALA A 31 5.35 -23.95 -2.71
N ILE A 32 4.53 -24.33 -1.72
CA ILE A 32 3.20 -23.72 -1.51
C ILE A 32 3.31 -22.21 -1.25
N TYR A 33 4.28 -21.78 -0.44
CA TYR A 33 4.53 -20.35 -0.22
C TYR A 33 4.84 -19.62 -1.53
N ASN A 34 5.68 -20.23 -2.39
CA ASN A 34 5.99 -19.64 -3.70
C ASN A 34 4.76 -19.60 -4.63
N ASP A 35 3.89 -20.61 -4.60
CA ASP A 35 2.63 -20.59 -5.34
C ASP A 35 1.72 -19.44 -4.87
N VAL A 36 1.62 -19.22 -3.55
CA VAL A 36 0.89 -18.08 -2.99
C VAL A 36 1.51 -16.74 -3.46
N MET A 37 2.84 -16.61 -3.38
CA MET A 37 3.57 -15.40 -3.80
C MET A 37 3.62 -15.22 -5.33
N SER A 38 3.14 -16.20 -6.08
CA SER A 38 2.90 -16.08 -7.52
C SER A 38 1.44 -15.80 -7.87
N LEU A 39 0.57 -15.72 -6.85
CA LEU A 39 -0.89 -15.61 -6.95
C LEU A 39 -1.55 -16.82 -7.66
N GLU A 40 -0.86 -17.97 -7.70
CA GLU A 40 -1.40 -19.25 -8.16
C GLU A 40 -2.23 -19.88 -7.03
N LEU A 41 -3.31 -19.15 -6.62
CA LEU A 41 -4.01 -19.44 -5.37
C LEU A 41 -4.72 -20.79 -5.34
N ASP A 42 -5.19 -21.30 -6.48
CA ASP A 42 -5.82 -22.62 -6.54
C ASP A 42 -4.77 -23.75 -6.43
N LEU A 43 -3.58 -23.53 -7.01
CA LEU A 43 -2.45 -24.44 -6.88
C LEU A 43 -1.95 -24.49 -5.43
N ALA A 44 -1.81 -23.33 -4.80
CA ALA A 44 -1.46 -23.20 -3.39
C ALA A 44 -2.47 -23.92 -2.48
N GLU A 45 -3.78 -23.74 -2.71
CA GLU A 45 -4.83 -24.40 -1.94
C GLU A 45 -4.76 -25.93 -2.09
N ALA A 46 -4.54 -26.42 -3.31
CA ALA A 46 -4.36 -27.85 -3.55
C ALA A 46 -3.10 -28.37 -2.81
N GLY A 47 -2.01 -27.61 -2.79
CA GLY A 47 -0.80 -27.90 -2.04
C GLY A 47 -1.05 -27.98 -0.54
N ILE A 48 -1.74 -26.99 0.03
CA ILE A 48 -2.12 -26.98 1.46
C ILE A 48 -2.95 -28.22 1.83
N ARG A 49 -3.94 -28.58 0.99
CA ARG A 49 -4.74 -29.80 1.22
C ARG A 49 -3.90 -31.07 1.21
N ARG A 50 -2.98 -31.23 0.25
CA ARG A 50 -2.06 -32.40 0.18
C ARG A 50 -1.17 -32.46 1.42
N MET A 51 -0.51 -31.34 1.76
CA MET A 51 0.36 -31.24 2.93
C MET A 51 -0.39 -31.57 4.22
N ARG A 52 -1.60 -31.04 4.42
CA ARG A 52 -2.43 -31.31 5.61
C ARG A 52 -2.84 -32.79 5.69
N SER A 53 -3.06 -33.47 4.56
CA SER A 53 -3.35 -34.91 4.52
C SER A 53 -2.13 -35.77 4.80
N ALA A 54 -0.96 -35.40 4.28
CA ALA A 54 0.28 -36.15 4.46
C ALA A 54 0.92 -35.89 5.83
N GLU A 55 0.86 -34.68 6.31
CA GLU A 55 1.48 -34.22 7.57
C GLU A 55 0.45 -33.43 8.43
N PRO A 56 -0.61 -34.10 8.97
CA PRO A 56 -1.72 -33.41 9.65
C PRO A 56 -1.30 -32.62 10.90
N ARG A 57 -0.09 -32.83 11.41
CA ARG A 57 0.48 -32.16 12.58
C ARG A 57 1.52 -31.08 12.21
N ASN A 58 1.75 -30.85 10.92
CA ASN A 58 2.60 -29.75 10.48
C ASN A 58 1.79 -28.48 10.28
N LEU A 59 1.88 -27.56 11.23
CA LEU A 59 1.11 -26.32 11.26
C LEU A 59 1.60 -25.25 10.26
N ALA A 60 2.69 -25.50 9.54
CA ALA A 60 3.07 -24.65 8.40
C ALA A 60 1.95 -24.59 7.34
N ALA A 61 1.16 -25.67 7.17
CA ALA A 61 -0.03 -25.65 6.30
C ALA A 61 -1.10 -24.66 6.76
N ASP A 62 -1.33 -24.55 8.08
CA ASP A 62 -2.30 -23.59 8.64
C ASP A 62 -1.79 -22.16 8.54
N HIS A 63 -0.49 -21.94 8.69
CA HIS A 63 0.13 -20.64 8.48
C HIS A 63 0.04 -20.19 7.01
N LEU A 64 0.37 -21.06 6.06
CA LEU A 64 0.27 -20.78 4.62
C LEU A 64 -1.17 -20.53 4.16
N GLU A 65 -2.15 -21.18 4.78
CA GLU A 65 -3.56 -20.91 4.52
C GLU A 65 -3.97 -19.47 4.92
N SER A 66 -3.29 -18.85 5.91
CA SER A 66 -3.56 -17.45 6.24
C SER A 66 -3.12 -16.49 5.13
N TYR A 67 -1.99 -16.77 4.48
CA TYR A 67 -1.55 -16.03 3.29
C TYR A 67 -2.52 -16.20 2.12
N LEU A 68 -2.96 -17.45 1.86
CA LEU A 68 -3.91 -17.76 0.79
C LEU A 68 -5.22 -16.98 0.94
N ASP A 69 -5.82 -17.02 2.15
CA ASP A 69 -7.07 -16.32 2.44
C ASP A 69 -6.89 -14.80 2.37
N PHE A 70 -5.75 -14.29 2.86
CA PHE A 70 -5.41 -12.87 2.76
C PHE A 70 -5.39 -12.40 1.30
N PHE A 71 -4.63 -13.06 0.43
CA PHE A 71 -4.54 -12.64 -0.97
C PHE A 71 -5.89 -12.78 -1.68
N ARG A 72 -6.65 -13.86 -1.43
CA ARG A 72 -7.98 -14.05 -2.01
C ARG A 72 -8.92 -12.90 -1.69
N LEU A 73 -9.02 -12.53 -0.42
CA LEU A 73 -9.92 -11.45 0.02
C LEU A 73 -9.40 -10.06 -0.33
N TYR A 74 -8.12 -9.83 -0.09
CA TYR A 74 -7.54 -8.50 -0.28
C TYR A 74 -7.52 -8.09 -1.75
N LEU A 75 -7.21 -9.03 -2.65
CA LEU A 75 -7.13 -8.75 -4.09
C LEU A 75 -8.49 -8.73 -4.77
N SER A 76 -9.43 -9.61 -4.39
CA SER A 76 -10.78 -9.60 -4.95
C SER A 76 -11.59 -8.40 -4.46
N GLY A 77 -11.41 -7.99 -3.20
CA GLY A 77 -12.26 -6.99 -2.54
C GLY A 77 -13.72 -7.43 -2.44
N ASP A 78 -14.01 -8.72 -2.61
CA ASP A 78 -15.35 -9.30 -2.52
C ASP A 78 -15.66 -9.66 -1.07
N GLU A 79 -16.50 -8.86 -0.44
CA GLU A 79 -16.88 -9.02 0.95
C GLU A 79 -17.73 -10.28 1.19
N GLN A 80 -18.40 -10.82 0.16
CA GLN A 80 -19.20 -12.04 0.29
C GLN A 80 -18.33 -13.27 0.55
N LEU A 81 -17.09 -13.27 0.07
CA LEU A 81 -16.12 -14.33 0.32
C LEU A 81 -15.63 -14.36 1.78
N ASP A 82 -15.80 -13.27 2.53
CA ASP A 82 -15.26 -13.17 3.90
C ASP A 82 -16.05 -14.00 4.93
N ILE A 83 -17.37 -14.13 4.76
CA ILE A 83 -18.23 -14.85 5.72
C ILE A 83 -17.73 -16.28 6.01
N PRO A 84 -17.52 -17.16 5.01
CA PRO A 84 -16.99 -18.50 5.27
C PRO A 84 -15.53 -18.50 5.73
N LEU A 85 -14.77 -17.45 5.42
CA LEU A 85 -13.35 -17.36 5.78
C LEU A 85 -13.14 -16.86 7.22
N GLU A 86 -14.11 -16.20 7.82
CA GLU A 86 -14.08 -15.82 9.24
C GLU A 86 -14.09 -17.05 10.15
N GLU A 87 -15.01 -18.02 9.92
CA GLU A 87 -15.02 -19.28 10.67
C GLU A 87 -13.73 -20.09 10.44
N ARG A 88 -13.18 -20.04 9.23
CA ARG A 88 -11.90 -20.68 8.93
C ARG A 88 -10.75 -20.01 9.68
N PHE A 89 -10.77 -18.70 9.83
CA PHE A 89 -9.78 -17.95 10.61
C PHE A 89 -9.79 -18.41 12.08
N ASP A 90 -10.94 -18.53 12.72
CA ASP A 90 -11.04 -18.94 14.13
C ASP A 90 -10.52 -20.36 14.33
N ARG A 91 -10.89 -21.29 13.44
CA ARG A 91 -10.36 -22.66 13.46
C ARG A 91 -8.84 -22.70 13.29
N ARG A 92 -8.29 -21.88 12.40
CA ARG A 92 -6.84 -21.75 12.17
C ARG A 92 -6.13 -21.23 13.40
N ILE A 93 -6.63 -20.20 14.04
CA ILE A 93 -6.05 -19.66 15.29
C ILE A 93 -6.03 -20.73 16.37
N ALA A 94 -7.11 -21.49 16.53
CA ALA A 94 -7.16 -22.58 17.50
C ALA A 94 -6.14 -23.69 17.21
N ARG A 95 -5.93 -24.06 15.92
CA ARG A 95 -4.92 -25.05 15.51
C ARG A 95 -3.50 -24.54 15.72
N LEU A 96 -3.19 -23.31 15.32
CA LEU A 96 -1.87 -22.70 15.54
C LEU A 96 -1.57 -22.61 17.05
N ALA A 97 -2.55 -22.27 17.88
CA ALA A 97 -2.39 -22.20 19.33
C ALA A 97 -2.19 -23.58 20.02
N ALA A 98 -2.43 -24.68 19.32
CA ALA A 98 -2.12 -26.02 19.81
C ALA A 98 -0.70 -26.50 19.44
N GLY A 99 0.10 -25.64 18.82
CA GLY A 99 1.46 -25.95 18.38
C GLY A 99 2.49 -25.94 19.50
N ASP A 100 3.72 -26.33 19.15
CA ASP A 100 4.85 -26.34 20.07
C ASP A 100 5.24 -24.88 20.46
N GLU A 101 5.02 -24.54 21.72
CA GLU A 101 5.36 -23.22 22.27
C GLU A 101 6.88 -22.96 22.33
N ALA A 102 7.72 -23.99 22.26
CA ALA A 102 9.17 -23.85 22.21
C ALA A 102 9.67 -23.48 20.80
N SER A 103 8.80 -23.52 19.80
CA SER A 103 9.12 -23.12 18.43
C SER A 103 9.08 -21.59 18.25
N PRO A 104 10.09 -20.96 17.61
CA PRO A 104 10.02 -19.54 17.26
C PRO A 104 8.91 -19.21 16.27
N TYR A 105 8.34 -20.20 15.59
CA TYR A 105 7.19 -20.03 14.71
C TYR A 105 5.84 -20.02 15.43
N TYR A 106 5.77 -20.40 16.71
CA TYR A 106 4.49 -20.50 17.44
C TYR A 106 3.76 -19.15 17.51
N LEU A 107 4.34 -18.19 18.22
CA LEU A 107 3.75 -16.84 18.32
C LEU A 107 3.85 -16.07 16.99
N TYR A 108 4.87 -16.33 16.20
CA TYR A 108 5.04 -15.68 14.89
C TYR A 108 3.88 -16.02 13.94
N ALA A 109 3.52 -17.32 13.78
CA ALA A 109 2.43 -17.72 12.90
C ALA A 109 1.06 -17.22 13.38
N LEU A 110 0.83 -17.17 14.69
CA LEU A 110 -0.36 -16.57 15.29
C LEU A 110 -0.44 -15.09 14.97
N ALA A 111 0.66 -14.35 15.16
CA ALA A 111 0.73 -12.93 14.89
C ALA A 111 0.50 -12.63 13.40
N GLU A 112 1.16 -13.33 12.48
CA GLU A 112 0.96 -13.12 11.04
C GLU A 112 -0.49 -13.41 10.61
N ALA A 113 -1.09 -14.49 11.08
CA ALA A 113 -2.50 -14.78 10.79
C ALA A 113 -3.42 -13.64 11.26
N ARG A 114 -3.14 -13.03 12.41
CA ARG A 114 -3.88 -11.86 12.91
C ARG A 114 -3.58 -10.59 12.12
N LEU A 115 -2.35 -10.37 11.65
CA LEU A 115 -2.00 -9.25 10.78
C LEU A 115 -2.75 -9.35 9.44
N HIS A 116 -2.77 -10.52 8.83
CA HIS A 116 -3.55 -10.78 7.61
C HIS A 116 -5.04 -10.47 7.84
N ARG A 117 -5.62 -10.93 8.95
CA ARG A 117 -7.01 -10.63 9.31
C ARG A 117 -7.23 -9.12 9.53
N SER A 118 -6.31 -8.45 10.21
CA SER A 118 -6.38 -7.01 10.44
C SER A 118 -6.40 -6.23 9.11
N LEU A 119 -5.56 -6.60 8.14
CA LEU A 119 -5.51 -5.96 6.83
C LEU A 119 -6.80 -6.19 6.02
N ILE A 120 -7.39 -7.40 6.11
CA ILE A 120 -8.71 -7.69 5.53
C ILE A 120 -9.79 -6.83 6.18
N ASP A 121 -9.80 -6.73 7.51
CA ASP A 121 -10.76 -5.92 8.24
C ASP A 121 -10.64 -4.43 7.91
N LEU A 122 -9.41 -3.91 7.74
CA LEU A 122 -9.19 -2.55 7.23
C LEU A 122 -9.72 -2.37 5.81
N ARG A 123 -9.53 -3.36 4.95
CA ARG A 123 -10.05 -3.34 3.57
C ARG A 123 -11.57 -3.22 3.53
N PHE A 124 -12.25 -3.83 4.49
CA PHE A 124 -13.71 -3.80 4.62
C PHE A 124 -14.22 -2.81 5.67
N GLU A 125 -13.40 -1.82 6.05
CA GLU A 125 -13.74 -0.71 6.95
C GLU A 125 -14.15 -1.15 8.39
N ARG A 126 -13.77 -2.35 8.81
CA ARG A 126 -14.02 -2.90 10.15
C ARG A 126 -12.93 -2.49 11.14
N HIS A 127 -12.79 -1.19 11.37
CA HIS A 127 -11.66 -0.58 12.09
C HIS A 127 -11.45 -1.14 13.50
N LEU A 128 -12.52 -1.40 14.27
CA LEU A 128 -12.39 -1.92 15.64
C LEU A 128 -11.88 -3.36 15.67
N SER A 129 -12.32 -4.20 14.74
CA SER A 129 -11.82 -5.57 14.59
C SER A 129 -10.36 -5.57 14.16
N ALA A 130 -10.03 -4.78 13.14
CA ALA A 130 -8.67 -4.60 12.67
C ALA A 130 -7.72 -4.20 13.81
N PHE A 131 -8.10 -3.21 14.61
CA PHE A 131 -7.29 -2.74 15.74
C PHE A 131 -7.07 -3.83 16.80
N ARG A 132 -8.10 -4.62 17.14
CA ARG A 132 -7.96 -5.74 18.10
C ARG A 132 -6.96 -6.78 17.61
N HIS A 133 -7.06 -7.18 16.35
CA HIS A 133 -6.14 -8.16 15.74
C HIS A 133 -4.71 -7.60 15.67
N LEU A 134 -4.54 -6.35 15.25
CA LEU A 134 -3.25 -5.67 15.19
C LEU A 134 -2.56 -5.61 16.57
N ASN A 135 -3.30 -5.18 17.60
CA ASN A 135 -2.76 -5.06 18.96
C ASN A 135 -2.39 -6.42 19.54
N ARG A 136 -3.16 -7.47 19.25
CA ARG A 136 -2.82 -8.82 19.70
C ARG A 136 -1.58 -9.36 19.00
N ALA A 137 -1.50 -9.19 17.67
CA ALA A 137 -0.34 -9.58 16.89
C ALA A 137 0.94 -8.89 17.36
N HIS A 138 0.87 -7.58 17.65
CA HIS A 138 2.02 -6.84 18.17
C HIS A 138 2.53 -7.41 19.50
N LYS A 139 1.63 -7.76 20.44
CA LYS A 139 2.01 -8.39 21.72
C LYS A 139 2.67 -9.75 21.51
N GLU A 140 2.12 -10.57 20.63
CA GLU A 140 2.66 -11.88 20.28
C GLU A 140 4.05 -11.78 19.65
N LEU A 141 4.28 -10.78 18.76
CA LEU A 141 5.59 -10.53 18.16
C LEU A 141 6.63 -10.03 19.17
N LEU A 142 6.24 -9.13 20.08
CA LEU A 142 7.14 -8.66 21.16
C LEU A 142 7.55 -9.80 22.08
N GLU A 143 6.60 -10.61 22.52
CA GLU A 143 6.87 -11.80 23.33
C GLU A 143 7.77 -12.79 22.60
N ASN A 144 7.51 -13.02 21.30
CA ASN A 144 8.34 -13.91 20.50
C ASN A 144 9.76 -13.38 20.31
N ALA A 145 9.93 -12.07 20.14
CA ALA A 145 11.24 -11.45 20.01
C ALA A 145 12.05 -11.50 21.31
N ASP A 146 11.38 -11.43 22.46
CA ASP A 146 12.02 -11.61 23.79
C ASP A 146 12.46 -13.07 24.00
N ARG A 147 11.59 -14.02 23.66
CA ARG A 147 11.88 -15.46 23.81
C ARG A 147 12.90 -15.98 22.79
N PHE A 148 12.88 -15.47 21.57
CA PHE A 148 13.70 -15.90 20.44
C PHE A 148 14.37 -14.72 19.72
N PRO A 149 15.35 -14.06 20.35
CA PRO A 149 15.98 -12.83 19.80
C PRO A 149 16.72 -13.04 18.48
N ASP A 150 17.13 -14.28 18.19
CA ASP A 150 17.81 -14.67 16.95
C ASP A 150 16.85 -15.07 15.82
N PHE A 151 15.55 -15.15 16.09
CA PHE A 151 14.53 -15.36 15.06
C PHE A 151 14.21 -14.03 14.38
N LEU A 152 14.95 -13.72 13.32
CA LEU A 152 14.95 -12.38 12.70
C LEU A 152 13.62 -12.01 12.05
N MET A 153 12.77 -12.97 11.71
CA MET A 153 11.48 -12.70 11.06
C MET A 153 10.50 -11.93 11.94
N ASN A 154 10.63 -11.98 13.28
CA ASN A 154 9.87 -11.09 14.15
C ASN A 154 10.02 -9.61 13.78
N TYR A 155 11.21 -9.22 13.34
CA TYR A 155 11.54 -7.81 13.02
C TYR A 155 11.03 -7.38 11.64
N LYS A 156 10.53 -8.31 10.81
CA LYS A 156 9.82 -7.99 9.56
C LYS A 156 8.53 -7.25 9.89
N ASP A 157 7.72 -7.83 10.75
CA ASP A 157 6.39 -7.31 11.08
C ASP A 157 6.45 -6.21 12.15
N LEU A 158 7.29 -6.37 13.19
CA LEU A 158 7.53 -5.32 14.17
C LEU A 158 8.04 -4.05 13.50
N GLY A 159 8.96 -4.16 12.54
CA GLY A 159 9.49 -3.02 11.80
C GLY A 159 8.40 -2.25 11.05
N MET A 160 7.51 -2.95 10.37
CA MET A 160 6.36 -2.33 9.70
C MET A 160 5.40 -1.68 10.68
N LEU A 161 5.05 -2.36 11.80
CA LEU A 161 4.14 -1.85 12.82
C LEU A 161 4.70 -0.60 13.52
N HIS A 162 5.95 -0.64 13.96
CA HIS A 162 6.60 0.47 14.64
C HIS A 162 6.78 1.69 13.73
N ALA A 163 7.11 1.48 12.44
CA ALA A 163 7.17 2.57 11.49
C ALA A 163 5.78 3.16 11.19
N ALA A 164 4.76 2.32 11.03
CA ALA A 164 3.39 2.76 10.79
C ALA A 164 2.86 3.61 11.95
N VAL A 165 3.03 3.15 13.21
CA VAL A 165 2.68 3.93 14.40
C VAL A 165 3.53 5.20 14.50
N GLY A 166 4.83 5.11 14.14
CA GLY A 166 5.75 6.23 14.09
C GLY A 166 5.33 7.34 13.14
N SER A 167 4.64 7.00 12.05
CA SER A 167 4.16 7.96 11.05
C SER A 167 2.86 8.68 11.45
N ILE A 168 2.17 8.21 12.51
CA ILE A 168 0.95 8.85 13.00
C ILE A 168 1.31 10.15 13.73
N PRO A 169 0.68 11.30 13.40
CA PRO A 169 0.93 12.55 14.07
C PRO A 169 0.69 12.47 15.59
N PRO A 170 1.51 13.16 16.43
CA PRO A 170 1.46 13.05 17.90
C PRO A 170 0.08 13.29 18.50
N GLN A 171 -0.70 14.23 17.95
CA GLN A 171 -2.05 14.54 18.43
C GLN A 171 -3.05 13.38 18.31
N TYR A 172 -2.75 12.35 17.53
CA TYR A 172 -3.58 11.14 17.38
C TYR A 172 -2.97 9.90 18.07
N LYS A 173 -1.66 9.93 18.37
CA LYS A 173 -0.95 8.81 19.00
C LYS A 173 -1.48 8.49 20.40
N TRP A 174 -1.84 9.50 21.18
CA TRP A 174 -2.31 9.30 22.56
C TRP A 174 -3.46 8.31 22.67
N GLY A 175 -4.40 8.30 21.69
CA GLY A 175 -5.50 7.35 21.67
C GLY A 175 -5.05 5.91 21.43
N ILE A 176 -4.04 5.73 20.55
CA ILE A 176 -3.49 4.40 20.28
C ILE A 176 -2.68 3.92 21.48
N GLU A 177 -1.81 4.74 22.04
CA GLU A 177 -0.95 4.41 23.18
C GLU A 177 -1.78 4.15 24.45
N LEU A 178 -2.92 4.84 24.64
CA LEU A 178 -3.79 4.64 25.79
C LEU A 178 -4.52 3.29 25.76
N PHE A 179 -4.90 2.80 24.57
CA PHE A 179 -5.72 1.60 24.41
C PHE A 179 -4.96 0.39 23.85
N SER A 180 -3.64 0.52 23.59
CA SER A 180 -2.84 -0.56 23.04
C SER A 180 -1.41 -0.55 23.54
N SER A 181 -0.67 -1.62 23.21
CA SER A 181 0.80 -1.69 23.37
C SER A 181 1.56 -1.14 22.17
N LEU A 182 0.86 -0.60 21.17
CA LEU A 182 1.46 -0.14 19.92
C LEU A 182 2.23 1.16 20.14
N THR A 183 3.53 1.07 20.10
CA THR A 183 4.45 2.20 20.16
C THR A 183 5.47 2.07 19.04
N GLY A 184 6.13 3.15 18.66
CA GLY A 184 7.18 3.05 17.67
C GLY A 184 7.54 4.36 17.00
N THR A 185 8.62 4.30 16.24
CA THR A 185 9.10 5.40 15.40
C THR A 185 9.52 4.87 14.03
N VAL A 186 9.49 5.70 13.01
CA VAL A 186 9.97 5.32 11.66
C VAL A 186 11.43 4.88 11.68
N PRO A 187 12.37 5.57 12.36
CA PRO A 187 13.76 5.11 12.45
C PRO A 187 13.92 3.73 13.08
N ASN A 188 13.19 3.44 14.18
CA ASN A 188 13.25 2.12 14.82
C ASN A 188 12.71 1.03 13.88
N GLY A 189 11.54 1.25 13.28
CA GLY A 189 10.96 0.29 12.33
C GLY A 189 11.88 0.01 11.14
N ARG A 190 12.56 1.05 10.59
CA ARG A 190 13.57 0.88 9.55
C ARG A 190 14.75 0.00 10.01
N ALA A 191 15.25 0.19 11.23
CA ALA A 191 16.34 -0.61 11.76
C ALA A 191 15.94 -2.08 11.94
N GLU A 192 14.72 -2.32 12.44
CA GLU A 192 14.16 -3.65 12.65
C GLU A 192 13.96 -4.40 11.34
N ILE A 193 13.24 -3.83 10.38
CA ILE A 193 13.00 -4.52 9.11
C ILE A 193 14.31 -4.79 8.35
N LYS A 194 15.27 -3.87 8.41
CA LYS A 194 16.62 -4.08 7.86
C LYS A 194 17.35 -5.25 8.53
N ARG A 195 17.09 -5.51 9.82
CA ARG A 195 17.59 -6.70 10.52
C ARG A 195 16.98 -7.98 9.94
N ALA A 196 15.65 -8.01 9.70
CA ALA A 196 14.96 -9.15 9.11
C ALA A 196 15.48 -9.50 7.69
N THR A 197 15.86 -8.51 6.89
CA THR A 197 16.38 -8.79 5.53
C THR A 197 17.67 -9.59 5.49
N ARG A 198 18.36 -9.78 6.64
CA ARG A 198 19.63 -10.53 6.75
C ARG A 198 19.44 -12.03 6.87
N ASP A 199 18.24 -12.51 7.17
CA ASP A 199 17.98 -13.94 7.28
C ASP A 199 17.82 -14.58 5.90
N THR A 200 18.94 -15.01 5.32
CA THR A 200 18.97 -15.60 3.98
C THR A 200 18.39 -17.03 3.92
N ASN A 201 18.16 -17.66 5.07
CA ASN A 201 17.62 -19.02 5.17
C ASN A 201 16.10 -19.04 5.30
N SER A 202 15.49 -17.92 5.69
CA SER A 202 14.04 -17.80 5.85
C SER A 202 13.32 -17.86 4.50
N PRO A 203 12.20 -18.58 4.39
CA PRO A 203 11.34 -18.50 3.21
C PRO A 203 10.75 -17.10 3.00
N PHE A 204 10.64 -16.30 4.05
CA PHE A 204 10.05 -14.96 4.05
C PHE A 204 11.06 -13.84 3.80
N GLN A 205 12.31 -14.14 3.48
CA GLN A 205 13.36 -13.11 3.26
C GLN A 205 13.02 -12.15 2.13
N LEU A 206 12.51 -12.67 0.99
CA LEU A 206 12.13 -11.81 -0.13
C LEU A 206 11.00 -10.86 0.25
N GLU A 207 10.01 -11.34 0.98
CA GLU A 207 8.93 -10.52 1.53
C GLU A 207 9.48 -9.41 2.44
N ALA A 208 10.37 -9.74 3.39
CA ALA A 208 11.00 -8.75 4.27
C ALA A 208 11.74 -7.65 3.48
N ARG A 209 12.41 -8.01 2.38
CA ARG A 209 13.10 -7.05 1.50
C ARG A 209 12.13 -6.17 0.71
N VAL A 210 11.02 -6.72 0.26
CA VAL A 210 9.94 -5.97 -0.42
C VAL A 210 9.30 -5.00 0.57
N LEU A 211 8.91 -5.47 1.77
CA LEU A 211 8.32 -4.63 2.81
C LEU A 211 9.27 -3.52 3.26
N HIS A 212 10.59 -3.79 3.33
CA HIS A 212 11.59 -2.74 3.60
C HIS A 212 11.53 -1.63 2.55
N ALA A 213 11.47 -1.98 1.27
CA ALA A 213 11.37 -0.97 0.21
C ALA A 213 10.04 -0.18 0.28
N PHE A 214 8.94 -0.84 0.60
CA PHE A 214 7.65 -0.16 0.80
C PHE A 214 7.65 0.74 2.04
N LEU A 215 8.33 0.37 3.12
CA LEU A 215 8.54 1.22 4.29
C LEU A 215 9.33 2.48 3.89
N GLU A 216 10.43 2.34 3.15
CA GLU A 216 11.23 3.48 2.68
C GLU A 216 10.37 4.44 1.84
N LEU A 217 9.50 3.91 0.96
CA LEU A 217 8.64 4.73 0.12
C LEU A 217 7.52 5.44 0.89
N HIS A 218 6.79 4.70 1.74
CA HIS A 218 5.52 5.18 2.26
C HIS A 218 5.59 5.77 3.67
N LEU A 219 6.60 5.38 4.45
CA LEU A 219 6.69 5.76 5.86
C LEU A 219 7.94 6.59 6.16
N ALA A 220 9.02 6.39 5.40
CA ALA A 220 10.27 7.09 5.58
C ALA A 220 10.49 8.24 4.58
N ASP A 221 9.65 8.35 3.55
CA ASP A 221 9.74 9.35 2.48
C ASP A 221 11.10 9.35 1.73
N HIS A 222 11.58 8.13 1.42
CA HIS A 222 12.83 7.91 0.67
C HIS A 222 12.56 7.20 -0.67
N PRO A 223 11.91 7.85 -1.64
CA PRO A 223 11.46 7.20 -2.89
C PRO A 223 12.61 6.63 -3.72
N GLU A 224 13.74 7.33 -3.84
CA GLU A 224 14.92 6.87 -4.58
C GLU A 224 15.54 5.60 -3.97
N GLU A 225 15.63 5.54 -2.64
CA GLU A 225 16.12 4.36 -1.94
C GLU A 225 15.16 3.18 -2.12
N ALA A 226 13.87 3.41 -2.00
CA ALA A 226 12.84 2.41 -2.22
C ALA A 226 12.90 1.81 -3.63
N TYR A 227 13.02 2.66 -4.65
CA TYR A 227 13.14 2.25 -6.04
C TYR A 227 14.42 1.43 -6.27
N ARG A 228 15.56 1.90 -5.72
CA ARG A 228 16.84 1.20 -5.80
C ARG A 228 16.76 -0.19 -5.17
N LEU A 229 16.13 -0.30 -3.98
CA LEU A 229 15.95 -1.58 -3.28
C LEU A 229 15.14 -2.57 -4.13
N ILE A 230 13.98 -2.17 -4.67
CA ILE A 230 13.14 -3.06 -5.49
C ILE A 230 13.86 -3.52 -6.76
N ARG A 231 14.62 -2.66 -7.42
CA ARG A 231 15.36 -3.04 -8.63
C ARG A 231 16.43 -4.10 -8.41
N GLN A 232 16.95 -4.21 -7.19
CA GLN A 232 17.96 -5.21 -6.81
C GLN A 232 17.35 -6.57 -6.43
N LEU A 233 16.01 -6.69 -6.37
CA LEU A 233 15.36 -7.95 -6.02
C LEU A 233 15.21 -8.86 -7.25
N PRO A 234 15.30 -10.18 -7.05
CA PRO A 234 15.10 -11.16 -8.12
C PRO A 234 13.60 -11.35 -8.40
N LEU A 235 12.93 -10.27 -8.83
CA LEU A 235 11.50 -10.27 -9.13
C LEU A 235 11.27 -10.52 -10.62
N ASP A 236 10.65 -11.63 -10.97
CA ASP A 236 10.18 -11.94 -12.33
C ASP A 236 8.83 -11.26 -12.60
N ALA A 237 8.88 -10.04 -13.10
CA ALA A 237 7.68 -9.28 -13.39
C ALA A 237 6.93 -9.74 -14.66
N ALA A 238 7.56 -10.51 -15.52
CA ALA A 238 6.90 -11.02 -16.74
C ALA A 238 6.10 -12.29 -16.48
N GLY A 239 6.62 -13.17 -15.61
CA GLY A 239 6.00 -14.47 -15.31
C GLY A 239 5.19 -14.51 -14.02
N ASN A 240 5.25 -13.47 -13.18
CA ASN A 240 4.61 -13.45 -11.86
C ASN A 240 3.82 -12.16 -11.64
N ASN A 241 2.52 -12.28 -11.42
CA ASN A 241 1.59 -11.16 -11.27
C ASN A 241 1.91 -10.28 -10.05
N LEU A 242 2.26 -10.88 -8.90
CA LEU A 242 2.62 -10.13 -7.70
C LEU A 242 3.95 -9.38 -7.88
N HIS A 243 4.93 -10.02 -8.51
CA HIS A 243 6.21 -9.37 -8.82
C HIS A 243 6.03 -8.20 -9.81
N CYS A 244 5.14 -8.35 -10.80
CA CYS A 244 4.76 -7.27 -11.71
C CYS A 244 4.14 -6.11 -10.93
N PHE A 245 3.16 -6.40 -10.07
CA PHE A 245 2.52 -5.41 -9.21
C PHE A 245 3.54 -4.64 -8.35
N ILE A 246 4.44 -5.35 -7.67
CA ILE A 246 5.46 -4.76 -6.79
C ILE A 246 6.36 -3.81 -7.59
N ARG A 247 6.93 -4.27 -8.71
CA ARG A 247 7.85 -3.47 -9.53
C ARG A 247 7.15 -2.30 -10.19
N ALA A 248 5.99 -2.54 -10.82
CA ALA A 248 5.24 -1.49 -11.50
C ALA A 248 4.69 -0.44 -10.51
N SER A 249 4.18 -0.87 -9.35
CA SER A 249 3.72 0.04 -8.29
C SER A 249 4.85 0.94 -7.80
N MET A 250 6.03 0.37 -7.54
CA MET A 250 7.21 1.14 -7.15
C MET A 250 7.59 2.16 -8.22
N ALA A 251 7.72 1.73 -9.47
CA ALA A 251 8.09 2.60 -10.59
C ALA A 251 7.06 3.74 -10.80
N MET A 252 5.77 3.45 -10.70
CA MET A 252 4.71 4.47 -10.83
C MET A 252 4.71 5.53 -9.72
N ARG A 253 5.24 5.19 -8.55
CA ARG A 253 5.27 6.08 -7.36
C ARG A 253 6.59 6.84 -7.22
N THR A 254 7.56 6.52 -8.06
CA THR A 254 8.89 7.12 -8.07
C THR A 254 9.23 7.72 -9.44
N ASP A 255 8.22 8.24 -10.13
CA ASP A 255 8.33 8.98 -11.41
C ASP A 255 8.89 8.19 -12.61
N HIS A 256 8.91 6.83 -12.50
CA HIS A 256 9.42 5.93 -13.54
C HIS A 256 8.27 5.25 -14.32
N ASN A 257 7.23 6.03 -14.69
CA ASN A 257 6.05 5.47 -15.37
C ASN A 257 6.36 4.76 -16.69
N ALA A 258 7.42 5.13 -17.41
CA ALA A 258 7.84 4.44 -18.64
C ALA A 258 8.30 3.00 -18.34
N GLU A 259 9.01 2.77 -17.24
CA GLU A 259 9.37 1.41 -16.79
C GLU A 259 8.12 0.63 -16.37
N ALA A 260 7.23 1.24 -15.58
CA ALA A 260 5.98 0.61 -15.16
C ALA A 260 5.15 0.15 -16.37
N LEU A 261 5.01 1.01 -17.39
CA LEU A 261 4.31 0.69 -18.63
C LEU A 261 4.93 -0.51 -19.33
N SER A 262 6.25 -0.53 -19.47
CA SER A 262 6.98 -1.66 -20.08
C SER A 262 6.78 -2.98 -19.33
N LEU A 263 6.84 -2.95 -18.00
CA LEU A 263 6.63 -4.13 -17.15
C LEU A 263 5.20 -4.69 -17.28
N LEU A 264 4.20 -3.82 -17.19
CA LEU A 264 2.78 -4.19 -17.30
C LEU A 264 2.41 -4.72 -18.68
N GLU A 265 2.96 -4.12 -19.75
CA GLU A 265 2.77 -4.62 -21.12
C GLU A 265 3.49 -5.94 -21.38
N ALA A 266 4.65 -6.16 -20.78
CA ALA A 266 5.37 -7.43 -20.87
C ALA A 266 4.61 -8.55 -20.17
N GLN A 267 4.09 -8.29 -18.96
CA GLN A 267 3.29 -9.24 -18.21
C GLN A 267 2.01 -9.63 -18.98
N GLN A 268 1.32 -8.66 -19.60
CA GLN A 268 0.11 -8.92 -20.40
C GLN A 268 0.37 -9.87 -21.59
N ARG A 269 1.57 -9.84 -22.17
CA ARG A 269 1.95 -10.74 -23.28
C ARG A 269 2.37 -12.13 -22.83
N GLY A 270 2.93 -12.25 -21.63
CA GLY A 270 3.57 -13.46 -21.14
C GLY A 270 2.79 -14.27 -20.11
N GLY A 271 1.80 -13.69 -19.46
CA GLY A 271 1.15 -14.29 -18.32
C GLY A 271 -0.37 -14.25 -18.35
N SER A 272 -1.01 -15.06 -17.51
CA SER A 272 -2.44 -14.97 -17.23
C SER A 272 -2.68 -13.79 -16.29
N ALA A 273 -3.23 -12.68 -16.82
CA ALA A 273 -3.73 -11.58 -15.98
C ALA A 273 -5.11 -11.92 -15.37
N ALA A 274 -5.61 -13.16 -15.57
CA ALA A 274 -6.99 -13.52 -15.23
C ALA A 274 -7.29 -13.32 -13.74
N ASP A 275 -6.34 -13.63 -12.88
CA ASP A 275 -6.58 -13.69 -11.43
C ASP A 275 -6.18 -12.41 -10.68
N PHE A 276 -5.66 -11.38 -11.37
CA PHE A 276 -5.31 -10.11 -10.76
C PHE A 276 -5.77 -8.90 -11.61
N PRO A 277 -7.08 -8.60 -11.64
CA PRO A 277 -7.66 -7.51 -12.45
C PRO A 277 -7.03 -6.13 -12.19
N TYR A 278 -6.49 -5.89 -11.00
CA TYR A 278 -5.87 -4.61 -10.66
C TYR A 278 -4.65 -4.26 -11.53
N LEU A 279 -3.98 -5.24 -12.15
CA LEU A 279 -2.91 -4.97 -13.13
C LEU A 279 -3.46 -4.26 -14.38
N GLU A 280 -4.71 -4.55 -14.79
CA GLU A 280 -5.38 -3.80 -15.85
C GLU A 280 -5.62 -2.34 -15.45
N PHE A 281 -6.06 -2.11 -14.21
CA PHE A 281 -6.21 -0.74 -13.69
C PHE A 281 -4.87 0.02 -13.71
N MET A 282 -3.79 -0.60 -13.25
CA MET A 282 -2.44 -0.01 -13.27
C MET A 282 -1.96 0.26 -14.70
N LEU A 283 -2.19 -0.65 -15.63
CA LEU A 283 -1.82 -0.45 -17.04
C LEU A 283 -2.62 0.69 -17.66
N GLY A 284 -3.91 0.79 -17.35
CA GLY A 284 -4.76 1.94 -17.70
C GLY A 284 -4.16 3.25 -17.17
N GLN A 285 -3.79 3.29 -15.89
CA GLN A 285 -3.16 4.48 -15.29
C GLN A 285 -1.82 4.82 -15.95
N ALA A 286 -0.94 3.85 -16.15
CA ALA A 286 0.37 4.08 -16.77
C ALA A 286 0.23 4.65 -18.19
N LYS A 287 -0.72 4.12 -18.98
CA LYS A 287 -1.04 4.64 -20.32
C LYS A 287 -1.65 6.04 -20.26
N LEU A 288 -2.56 6.30 -19.33
CA LEU A 288 -3.22 7.59 -19.18
C LEU A 288 -2.21 8.69 -18.81
N ARG A 289 -1.29 8.40 -17.89
CA ARG A 289 -0.19 9.31 -17.51
C ARG A 289 0.73 9.64 -18.67
N ASN A 290 0.80 8.78 -19.68
CA ASN A 290 1.53 9.05 -20.94
C ASN A 290 0.61 9.63 -22.05
N LEU A 291 -0.59 10.07 -21.70
CA LEU A 291 -1.64 10.59 -22.61
C LEU A 291 -2.05 9.61 -23.72
N ASN A 292 -1.92 8.31 -23.50
CA ASN A 292 -2.29 7.28 -24.46
C ASN A 292 -3.80 7.02 -24.44
N PRO A 293 -4.53 7.27 -25.55
CA PRO A 293 -5.99 7.10 -25.58
C PRO A 293 -6.46 5.65 -25.40
N LYS A 294 -5.58 4.66 -25.57
CA LYS A 294 -5.88 3.24 -25.30
C LYS A 294 -6.01 2.91 -23.80
N ALA A 295 -5.68 3.84 -22.91
CA ALA A 295 -5.85 3.67 -21.46
C ALA A 295 -7.28 3.19 -21.09
N ARG A 296 -8.30 3.75 -21.73
CA ARG A 296 -9.71 3.45 -21.51
C ARG A 296 -10.04 1.95 -21.55
N VAL A 297 -9.47 1.21 -22.50
CA VAL A 297 -9.76 -0.23 -22.68
C VAL A 297 -9.38 -1.03 -21.43
N HIS A 298 -8.29 -0.66 -20.78
CA HIS A 298 -7.81 -1.34 -19.60
C HIS A 298 -8.67 -1.07 -18.36
N PHE A 299 -9.15 0.16 -18.19
CA PHE A 299 -10.11 0.47 -17.11
C PHE A 299 -11.46 -0.24 -17.34
N GLN A 300 -11.92 -0.35 -18.56
CA GLN A 300 -13.11 -1.13 -18.90
C GLN A 300 -12.92 -2.62 -18.60
N SER A 301 -11.77 -3.19 -18.96
CA SER A 301 -11.41 -4.58 -18.61
C SER A 301 -11.40 -4.79 -17.10
N PHE A 302 -10.80 -3.85 -16.34
CA PHE A 302 -10.83 -3.88 -14.89
C PHE A 302 -12.26 -3.90 -14.34
N LEU A 303 -13.13 -2.98 -14.75
CA LEU A 303 -14.51 -2.88 -14.28
C LEU A 303 -15.35 -4.14 -14.56
N MET A 304 -15.09 -4.83 -15.68
CA MET A 304 -15.76 -6.08 -16.02
C MET A 304 -15.33 -7.26 -15.14
N ARG A 305 -14.09 -7.28 -14.67
CA ARG A 305 -13.49 -8.44 -14.01
C ARG A 305 -13.37 -8.29 -12.50
N TYR A 306 -13.36 -7.06 -11.99
CA TYR A 306 -13.15 -6.78 -10.58
C TYR A 306 -14.49 -6.78 -9.82
N PRO A 307 -14.71 -7.71 -8.86
CA PRO A 307 -15.98 -7.81 -8.13
C PRO A 307 -16.08 -6.80 -6.97
N GLY A 308 -14.96 -6.26 -6.51
CA GLY A 308 -14.91 -5.35 -5.36
C GLY A 308 -15.51 -3.98 -5.65
N ARG A 309 -15.81 -3.23 -4.61
CA ARG A 309 -16.40 -1.88 -4.71
C ARG A 309 -15.39 -0.75 -4.87
N HIS A 310 -14.16 -0.91 -4.38
CA HIS A 310 -13.13 0.13 -4.45
C HIS A 310 -12.56 0.28 -5.86
N PHE A 311 -12.05 1.47 -6.18
CA PHE A 311 -11.46 1.84 -7.48
C PHE A 311 -12.44 1.88 -8.67
N ARG A 312 -13.73 1.64 -8.45
CA ARG A 312 -14.71 1.65 -9.55
C ARG A 312 -15.01 3.07 -10.03
N GLU A 313 -15.28 3.98 -9.08
CA GLU A 313 -15.55 5.38 -9.40
C GLU A 313 -14.30 6.05 -9.98
N GLU A 314 -13.13 5.75 -9.43
CA GLU A 314 -11.86 6.21 -10.01
C GLU A 314 -11.66 5.68 -11.43
N ALA A 315 -11.95 4.41 -11.70
CA ALA A 315 -11.85 3.85 -13.06
C ALA A 315 -12.79 4.55 -14.04
N LEU A 316 -14.04 4.83 -13.65
CA LEU A 316 -14.99 5.59 -14.46
C LEU A 316 -14.48 7.01 -14.75
N GLN A 317 -13.94 7.71 -13.75
CA GLN A 317 -13.31 9.02 -13.95
C GLN A 317 -12.15 8.94 -14.97
N LYS A 318 -11.28 7.92 -14.88
CA LYS A 318 -10.15 7.78 -15.82
C LYS A 318 -10.63 7.42 -17.24
N ILE A 319 -11.74 6.69 -17.37
CA ILE A 319 -12.42 6.47 -18.67
C ILE A 319 -12.91 7.80 -19.21
N ALA A 320 -13.59 8.61 -18.39
CA ALA A 320 -14.08 9.94 -18.78
C ALA A 320 -12.93 10.85 -19.23
N TRP A 321 -11.82 10.91 -18.48
CA TRP A 321 -10.62 11.66 -18.89
C TRP A 321 -10.06 11.16 -20.23
N SER A 322 -10.08 9.84 -20.47
CA SER A 322 -9.64 9.29 -21.76
C SER A 322 -10.52 9.78 -22.93
N TYR A 323 -11.81 9.99 -22.71
CA TYR A 323 -12.70 10.61 -23.68
C TYR A 323 -12.40 12.10 -23.87
N LEU A 324 -12.20 12.82 -22.77
CA LEU A 324 -11.91 14.26 -22.81
C LEU A 324 -10.60 14.55 -23.56
N LEU A 325 -9.56 13.74 -23.36
CA LEU A 325 -8.28 13.81 -24.09
C LEU A 325 -8.44 13.63 -25.61
N GLN A 326 -9.53 12.99 -26.06
CA GLN A 326 -9.88 12.78 -27.47
C GLN A 326 -10.88 13.82 -27.99
N GLY A 327 -11.22 14.87 -27.23
CA GLY A 327 -12.22 15.87 -27.58
C GLY A 327 -13.67 15.36 -27.50
N ARG A 328 -13.93 14.21 -26.89
CA ARG A 328 -15.24 13.55 -26.80
C ARG A 328 -15.97 13.98 -25.52
N THR A 329 -16.29 15.26 -25.41
CA THR A 329 -16.88 15.87 -24.20
C THR A 329 -18.25 15.27 -23.84
N ALA A 330 -19.09 14.91 -24.84
CA ALA A 330 -20.38 14.25 -24.56
C ALA A 330 -20.20 12.88 -23.88
N ASP A 331 -19.19 12.10 -24.29
CA ASP A 331 -18.88 10.81 -23.68
C ASP A 331 -18.26 10.99 -22.28
N TYR A 332 -17.47 12.04 -22.06
CA TYR A 332 -16.98 12.43 -20.73
C TYR A 332 -18.18 12.63 -19.77
N HIS A 333 -19.13 13.52 -20.10
CA HIS A 333 -20.28 13.77 -19.23
C HIS A 333 -21.14 12.53 -18.99
N ARG A 334 -21.35 11.71 -20.03
CA ARG A 334 -22.10 10.46 -19.87
C ARG A 334 -21.43 9.51 -18.87
N THR A 335 -20.12 9.34 -18.97
CA THR A 335 -19.36 8.46 -18.08
C THR A 335 -19.29 9.03 -16.65
N MET A 336 -19.11 10.34 -16.50
CA MET A 336 -19.13 10.99 -15.18
C MET A 336 -20.50 10.84 -14.49
N ALA A 337 -21.59 10.81 -15.24
CA ALA A 337 -22.93 10.59 -14.71
C ALA A 337 -23.18 9.13 -14.21
N GLU A 338 -22.31 8.18 -14.54
CA GLU A 338 -22.36 6.80 -14.03
C GLU A 338 -21.72 6.68 -12.63
N ILE A 339 -20.99 7.70 -12.16
CA ILE A 339 -20.35 7.73 -10.85
C ILE A 339 -21.43 7.89 -9.77
N GLY A 340 -21.62 6.84 -8.96
CA GLY A 340 -22.74 6.76 -8.01
C GLY A 340 -22.38 6.94 -6.54
N GLY A 341 -21.10 6.84 -6.20
CA GLY A 341 -20.63 6.92 -4.81
C GLY A 341 -20.76 5.61 -4.03
N GLY A 342 -20.22 5.61 -2.82
CA GLY A 342 -20.31 4.49 -1.88
C GLY A 342 -18.99 3.86 -1.48
N SER A 343 -17.86 4.25 -2.07
CA SER A 343 -16.53 3.87 -1.64
C SER A 343 -15.86 5.01 -0.86
N ARG A 344 -15.10 4.66 0.19
CA ARG A 344 -14.28 5.63 0.94
C ARG A 344 -12.83 5.68 0.47
N ALA A 345 -12.49 4.97 -0.59
CA ALA A 345 -11.16 5.07 -1.20
C ALA A 345 -10.93 6.49 -1.75
N GLY A 346 -9.76 7.07 -1.48
CA GLY A 346 -9.50 8.47 -1.83
C GLY A 346 -9.63 8.78 -3.32
N GLY A 347 -9.29 7.83 -4.20
CA GLY A 347 -9.48 7.96 -5.64
C GLY A 347 -10.96 8.00 -6.05
N ASP A 348 -11.79 7.15 -5.43
CA ASP A 348 -13.24 7.13 -5.67
C ASP A 348 -13.90 8.41 -5.16
N GLN A 349 -13.52 8.88 -3.96
CA GLN A 349 -14.02 10.17 -3.43
C GLN A 349 -13.64 11.35 -4.34
N SER A 350 -12.42 11.37 -4.88
CA SER A 350 -12.01 12.41 -5.85
C SER A 350 -12.83 12.35 -7.13
N ALA A 351 -13.21 11.15 -7.58
CA ALA A 351 -14.08 10.97 -8.74
C ALA A 351 -15.50 11.51 -8.48
N GLU A 352 -16.04 11.23 -7.30
CA GLU A 352 -17.35 11.75 -6.87
C GLU A 352 -17.37 13.28 -6.79
N LEU A 353 -16.31 13.90 -6.23
CA LEU A 353 -16.19 15.36 -6.17
C LEU A 353 -16.14 15.99 -7.56
N GLU A 354 -15.40 15.39 -8.52
CA GLU A 354 -15.35 15.87 -9.89
C GLU A 354 -16.70 15.66 -10.60
N ALA A 355 -17.37 14.53 -10.39
CA ALA A 355 -18.67 14.24 -10.98
C ALA A 355 -19.77 15.23 -10.53
N ALA A 356 -19.63 15.80 -9.33
CA ALA A 356 -20.53 16.86 -8.84
C ALA A 356 -20.30 18.22 -9.50
N GLN A 357 -19.19 18.40 -10.24
CA GLN A 357 -18.89 19.65 -10.95
C GLN A 357 -19.62 19.70 -12.28
N SER A 358 -20.10 20.90 -12.68
CA SER A 358 -20.82 21.09 -13.94
C SER A 358 -19.92 21.16 -15.17
N GLN A 359 -18.66 21.53 -14.98
CA GLN A 359 -17.69 21.74 -16.07
C GLN A 359 -16.59 20.66 -16.00
N PRO A 360 -16.13 20.17 -17.16
CA PRO A 360 -14.97 19.31 -17.21
C PRO A 360 -13.69 20.09 -16.83
N PRO A 361 -12.64 19.40 -16.36
CA PRO A 361 -11.35 20.05 -16.10
C PRO A 361 -10.77 20.64 -17.39
N ASN A 362 -10.01 21.73 -17.25
CA ASN A 362 -9.28 22.30 -18.36
C ASN A 362 -8.33 21.27 -18.98
N LEU A 363 -8.42 21.10 -20.29
CA LEU A 363 -7.74 20.01 -20.99
C LEU A 363 -6.20 20.09 -20.88
N HIS A 364 -5.62 21.29 -20.96
CA HIS A 364 -4.17 21.48 -20.83
C HIS A 364 -3.70 21.24 -19.39
N LEU A 365 -4.47 21.70 -18.40
CA LEU A 365 -4.18 21.43 -16.98
C LEU A 365 -4.29 19.94 -16.67
N LEU A 366 -5.30 19.25 -17.20
CA LEU A 366 -5.43 17.79 -17.06
C LEU A 366 -4.24 17.06 -17.69
N ARG A 367 -3.83 17.42 -18.90
CA ARG A 367 -2.65 16.84 -19.56
C ARG A 367 -1.38 17.06 -18.75
N ALA A 368 -1.15 18.29 -18.28
CA ALA A 368 0.00 18.62 -17.45
C ALA A 368 0.01 17.81 -16.14
N ARG A 369 -1.16 17.64 -15.50
CA ARG A 369 -1.32 16.78 -14.32
C ARG A 369 -0.94 15.34 -14.61
N LEU A 370 -1.50 14.75 -15.65
CA LEU A 370 -1.26 13.35 -16.00
C LEU A 370 0.21 13.09 -16.35
N LEU A 371 0.83 13.99 -17.10
CA LEU A 371 2.25 13.93 -17.42
C LEU A 371 3.14 14.07 -16.18
N PHE A 372 2.81 15.01 -15.30
CA PHE A 372 3.50 15.19 -14.02
C PHE A 372 3.42 13.92 -13.17
N ASP A 373 2.21 13.34 -13.00
CA ASP A 373 1.98 12.11 -12.24
C ASP A 373 2.72 10.89 -12.84
N GLY A 374 3.19 10.99 -14.07
CA GLY A 374 4.00 9.99 -14.77
C GLY A 374 5.50 10.27 -14.77
N GLY A 375 5.98 11.37 -14.17
CA GLY A 375 7.39 11.77 -14.23
C GLY A 375 7.81 12.36 -15.58
N TYR A 376 6.86 12.68 -16.47
CA TYR A 376 7.16 13.30 -17.78
C TYR A 376 7.23 14.83 -17.65
N PHE A 377 8.07 15.33 -16.76
CA PHE A 377 8.11 16.74 -16.34
C PHE A 377 8.32 17.72 -17.49
N ALA A 378 9.23 17.42 -18.44
CA ALA A 378 9.48 18.29 -19.60
C ALA A 378 8.21 18.47 -20.47
N ARG A 379 7.48 17.37 -20.73
CA ARG A 379 6.24 17.42 -21.50
C ARG A 379 5.11 18.11 -20.71
N ALA A 380 5.06 17.93 -19.40
CA ALA A 380 4.12 18.65 -18.54
C ALA A 380 4.38 20.15 -18.56
N ARG A 381 5.64 20.55 -18.61
CA ARG A 381 6.06 21.97 -18.76
C ARG A 381 5.60 22.54 -20.10
N GLU A 382 5.80 21.82 -21.19
CA GLU A 382 5.36 22.24 -22.55
C GLU A 382 3.84 22.50 -22.60
N GLU A 383 3.03 21.62 -21.98
CA GLU A 383 1.57 21.82 -21.91
C GLU A 383 1.18 23.11 -21.14
N LEU A 384 1.89 23.43 -20.04
CA LEU A 384 1.65 24.63 -19.26
C LEU A 384 2.13 25.89 -19.97
N ASP A 385 3.31 25.86 -20.58
CA ASP A 385 3.88 27.01 -21.28
C ASP A 385 3.10 27.37 -22.58
N GLY A 386 2.41 26.41 -23.17
CA GLY A 386 1.53 26.62 -24.30
C GLY A 386 0.20 27.28 -24.01
N MET A 387 -0.14 27.52 -22.73
CA MET A 387 -1.43 28.13 -22.33
C MET A 387 -1.40 29.65 -22.41
N ASP A 388 -2.45 30.25 -22.95
CA ASP A 388 -2.68 31.72 -22.87
C ASP A 388 -3.23 32.06 -21.47
N VAL A 389 -2.32 32.39 -20.58
CA VAL A 389 -2.61 32.66 -19.16
C VAL A 389 -3.60 33.83 -18.98
N ALA A 390 -3.66 34.77 -19.95
CA ALA A 390 -4.57 35.92 -19.89
C ALA A 390 -6.06 35.53 -20.10
N ARG A 391 -6.31 34.33 -20.64
CA ARG A 391 -7.66 33.79 -20.89
C ARG A 391 -8.17 32.83 -19.85
N LEU A 392 -7.33 32.50 -18.86
CA LEU A 392 -7.72 31.58 -17.79
C LEU A 392 -8.67 32.30 -16.80
N ASP A 393 -9.67 31.62 -16.33
CA ASP A 393 -10.42 32.06 -15.17
C ASP A 393 -9.57 31.99 -13.89
N ALA A 394 -10.11 32.49 -12.78
CA ALA A 394 -9.35 32.58 -11.53
C ALA A 394 -8.92 31.20 -10.99
N THR A 395 -9.73 30.17 -11.16
CA THR A 395 -9.45 28.81 -10.68
C THR A 395 -8.42 28.13 -11.56
N ASP A 396 -8.57 28.18 -12.89
CA ASP A 396 -7.60 27.65 -13.85
C ASP A 396 -6.25 28.34 -13.73
N LEU A 397 -6.23 29.69 -13.52
CA LEU A 397 -5.00 30.43 -13.30
C LEU A 397 -4.27 29.96 -12.02
N LEU A 398 -5.03 29.76 -10.95
CA LEU A 398 -4.48 29.27 -9.69
C LEU A 398 -3.90 27.86 -9.85
N GLU A 399 -4.64 26.96 -10.50
CA GLU A 399 -4.17 25.61 -10.82
C GLU A 399 -2.94 25.63 -11.71
N HIS A 400 -2.93 26.45 -12.77
CA HIS A 400 -1.77 26.59 -13.66
C HIS A 400 -0.50 26.97 -12.88
N ARG A 401 -0.58 27.96 -11.99
CA ARG A 401 0.58 28.38 -11.17
C ARG A 401 1.03 27.29 -10.23
N TYR A 402 0.11 26.63 -9.56
CA TYR A 402 0.41 25.49 -8.69
C TYR A 402 1.10 24.37 -9.46
N ARG A 403 0.55 23.94 -10.60
CA ARG A 403 1.15 22.85 -11.41
C ARG A 403 2.50 23.26 -11.99
N THR A 404 2.68 24.51 -12.38
CA THR A 404 4.00 24.99 -12.83
C THR A 404 5.04 24.87 -11.70
N GLY A 405 4.67 25.24 -10.46
CA GLY A 405 5.53 25.04 -9.29
C GLY A 405 5.89 23.57 -9.09
N ARG A 406 4.91 22.65 -9.15
CA ARG A 406 5.14 21.21 -9.01
C ARG A 406 6.05 20.63 -10.11
N VAL A 407 5.85 21.08 -11.35
CA VAL A 407 6.67 20.62 -12.49
C VAL A 407 8.12 21.10 -12.35
N LEU A 408 8.34 22.35 -11.97
CA LEU A 408 9.67 22.88 -11.72
C LEU A 408 10.38 22.16 -10.57
N ASP A 409 9.66 21.82 -9.52
CA ASP A 409 10.15 21.02 -8.39
C ASP A 409 10.62 19.63 -8.88
N GLY A 410 9.78 18.92 -9.64
CA GLY A 410 10.13 17.64 -10.24
C GLY A 410 11.29 17.72 -11.25
N MET A 411 11.53 18.87 -11.87
CA MET A 411 12.68 19.12 -12.73
C MET A 411 13.96 19.52 -11.96
N GLY A 412 13.86 19.73 -10.63
CA GLY A 412 14.96 20.18 -9.79
C GLY A 412 15.21 21.69 -9.81
N ASP A 413 14.38 22.50 -10.48
CA ASP A 413 14.43 23.97 -10.39
C ASP A 413 13.69 24.43 -9.12
N LEU A 414 14.36 24.21 -8.00
CA LEU A 414 13.78 24.46 -6.68
C LEU A 414 13.50 25.96 -6.41
N ASN A 415 14.22 26.87 -7.04
CA ASN A 415 13.98 28.31 -6.88
C ASN A 415 12.78 28.78 -7.71
N GLY A 416 12.68 28.30 -8.94
CA GLY A 416 11.51 28.49 -9.78
C GLY A 416 10.25 27.93 -9.12
N ALA A 417 10.32 26.70 -8.60
CA ALA A 417 9.24 26.04 -7.88
C ALA A 417 8.74 26.90 -6.70
N LEU A 418 9.66 27.34 -5.83
CA LEU A 418 9.32 28.17 -4.67
C LEU A 418 8.62 29.48 -5.07
N SER A 419 9.13 30.16 -6.11
CA SER A 419 8.51 31.39 -6.62
C SER A 419 7.06 31.16 -7.10
N PHE A 420 6.81 30.03 -7.78
CA PHE A 420 5.44 29.69 -8.22
C PHE A 420 4.54 29.27 -7.06
N TYR A 421 5.06 28.55 -6.06
CA TYR A 421 4.31 28.23 -4.85
C TYR A 421 3.91 29.51 -4.08
N GLU A 422 4.82 30.46 -3.92
CA GLU A 422 4.52 31.75 -3.27
C GLU A 422 3.41 32.51 -3.98
N ARG A 423 3.47 32.60 -5.31
CA ARG A 423 2.42 33.24 -6.12
C ARG A 423 1.08 32.51 -6.01
N THR A 424 1.11 31.17 -5.92
CA THR A 424 -0.10 30.36 -5.73
C THR A 424 -0.73 30.62 -4.36
N ILE A 425 0.09 30.70 -3.31
CA ILE A 425 -0.37 31.05 -1.94
C ILE A 425 -1.01 32.45 -1.92
N GLU A 426 -0.35 33.44 -2.53
CA GLU A 426 -0.83 34.80 -2.57
C GLU A 426 -2.19 34.94 -3.27
N LEU A 427 -2.32 34.29 -4.45
CA LEU A 427 -3.53 34.38 -5.26
C LEU A 427 -4.70 33.53 -4.72
N GLY A 428 -4.39 32.44 -4.04
CA GLY A 428 -5.38 31.43 -3.67
C GLY A 428 -5.72 31.40 -2.20
N ARG A 429 -5.28 32.33 -1.37
CA ARG A 429 -5.47 32.30 0.08
C ARG A 429 -6.93 32.16 0.49
N ASP A 430 -7.81 32.87 -0.20
CA ASP A 430 -9.26 32.90 0.05
C ASP A 430 -10.05 32.04 -0.95
N ASN A 431 -9.35 31.24 -1.81
CA ASN A 431 -9.98 30.37 -2.77
C ASN A 431 -10.27 29.00 -2.13
N PRO A 432 -11.49 28.43 -2.29
CA PRO A 432 -11.84 27.15 -1.69
C PRO A 432 -11.06 25.95 -2.27
N ALA A 433 -10.41 26.10 -3.44
CA ALA A 433 -9.59 25.04 -4.03
C ALA A 433 -8.32 24.79 -3.19
N TYR A 434 -7.89 23.55 -3.15
CA TYR A 434 -6.76 23.12 -2.32
C TYR A 434 -5.37 23.62 -2.76
N PHE A 435 -5.26 24.27 -3.90
CA PHE A 435 -3.97 24.58 -4.53
C PHE A 435 -3.06 25.47 -3.68
N ALA A 436 -3.60 26.51 -3.05
CA ALA A 436 -2.81 27.42 -2.20
C ALA A 436 -2.34 26.72 -0.91
N CYS A 437 -3.21 25.94 -0.27
CA CYS A 437 -2.88 25.15 0.91
C CYS A 437 -1.78 24.13 0.59
N ASN A 438 -1.91 23.41 -0.54
CA ASN A 438 -0.91 22.44 -0.95
C ASN A 438 0.39 23.11 -1.42
N ALA A 439 0.34 24.27 -2.09
CA ALA A 439 1.54 25.03 -2.44
C ALA A 439 2.34 25.43 -1.19
N ALA A 440 1.66 25.83 -0.13
CA ALA A 440 2.30 26.15 1.16
C ALA A 440 2.95 24.89 1.78
N LEU A 441 2.26 23.73 1.72
CA LEU A 441 2.84 22.46 2.17
C LEU A 441 4.10 22.10 1.36
N GLN A 442 4.05 22.17 0.02
CA GLN A 442 5.19 21.85 -0.84
C GLN A 442 6.37 22.80 -0.63
N ALA A 443 6.11 24.09 -0.49
CA ALA A 443 7.14 25.09 -0.15
C ALA A 443 7.80 24.78 1.22
N GLY A 444 7.00 24.35 2.20
CA GLY A 444 7.50 23.92 3.49
C GLY A 444 8.42 22.69 3.40
N LEU A 445 8.01 21.66 2.68
CA LEU A 445 8.81 20.45 2.44
C LEU A 445 10.11 20.76 1.67
N LEU A 446 10.02 21.63 0.65
CA LEU A 446 11.20 22.05 -0.12
C LEU A 446 12.22 22.78 0.76
N GLU A 447 11.79 23.69 1.61
CA GLU A 447 12.68 24.43 2.52
C GLU A 447 13.20 23.54 3.67
N GLU A 448 12.41 22.58 4.15
CA GLU A 448 12.86 21.55 5.11
C GLU A 448 14.01 20.72 4.50
N ASN A 449 13.86 20.26 3.26
CA ASN A 449 14.89 19.49 2.56
C ASN A 449 16.18 20.33 2.30
N ARG A 450 16.05 21.65 2.22
CA ARG A 450 17.19 22.57 2.14
C ARG A 450 17.83 22.91 3.49
N GLY A 451 17.31 22.36 4.59
CA GLY A 451 17.75 22.65 5.95
C GLY A 451 17.37 24.05 6.46
N ARG A 452 16.45 24.73 5.79
CA ARG A 452 15.99 26.09 6.15
C ARG A 452 14.80 26.04 7.09
N THR A 453 15.04 25.55 8.31
CA THR A 453 14.04 25.21 9.34
C THR A 453 13.01 26.31 9.58
N GLU A 454 13.44 27.59 9.71
CA GLU A 454 12.54 28.71 10.00
C GLU A 454 11.63 29.06 8.80
N ALA A 455 12.15 28.94 7.57
CA ALA A 455 11.36 29.15 6.37
C ALA A 455 10.32 28.01 6.21
N ALA A 456 10.75 26.76 6.39
CA ALA A 456 9.88 25.61 6.36
C ALA A 456 8.72 25.72 7.36
N ALA A 457 9.05 26.08 8.62
CA ALA A 457 8.03 26.27 9.66
C ALA A 457 7.01 27.37 9.32
N ARG A 458 7.46 28.47 8.69
CA ARG A 458 6.53 29.53 8.22
C ARG A 458 5.56 28.99 7.18
N TYR A 459 6.02 28.24 6.17
CA TYR A 459 5.16 27.68 5.14
C TYR A 459 4.20 26.62 5.69
N PHE A 460 4.64 25.76 6.61
CA PHE A 460 3.73 24.81 7.26
C PHE A 460 2.64 25.52 8.07
N ARG A 461 2.94 26.61 8.78
CA ARG A 461 1.91 27.43 9.45
C ARG A 461 0.98 28.07 8.43
N THR A 462 1.51 28.62 7.33
CA THR A 462 0.67 29.17 6.24
C THR A 462 -0.28 28.12 5.69
N CYS A 463 0.16 26.86 5.53
CA CYS A 463 -0.72 25.76 5.13
C CYS A 463 -1.86 25.53 6.14
N LEU A 464 -1.58 25.62 7.44
CA LEU A 464 -2.59 25.47 8.50
C LEU A 464 -3.57 26.66 8.57
N ASP A 465 -3.16 27.85 8.13
CA ASP A 465 -3.98 29.06 8.11
C ASP A 465 -4.96 29.11 6.91
N ILE A 466 -4.73 28.29 5.88
CA ILE A 466 -5.59 28.20 4.68
C ILE A 466 -6.62 27.08 4.89
N ASP A 467 -7.89 27.38 4.65
CA ASP A 467 -9.02 26.46 4.86
C ASP A 467 -9.66 26.01 3.54
N PRO A 468 -9.08 25.07 2.79
CA PRO A 468 -9.64 24.61 1.55
C PRO A 468 -10.87 23.73 1.78
N ALA A 469 -11.81 23.73 0.82
CA ALA A 469 -12.98 22.84 0.85
C ALA A 469 -12.63 21.37 0.67
N GLU A 470 -11.52 21.08 -0.04
CA GLU A 470 -11.08 19.73 -0.36
C GLU A 470 -9.71 19.44 0.26
N TYR A 471 -9.46 18.18 0.62
CA TYR A 471 -8.17 17.64 1.12
C TYR A 471 -7.62 18.31 2.39
N ARG A 472 -8.37 19.20 3.04
CA ARG A 472 -7.96 19.98 4.22
C ARG A 472 -7.30 19.12 5.29
N THR A 473 -8.02 18.07 5.75
CA THR A 473 -7.53 17.22 6.85
C THR A 473 -6.19 16.62 6.54
N GLY A 474 -6.00 16.07 5.33
CA GLY A 474 -4.74 15.45 4.91
C GLY A 474 -3.59 16.47 4.81
N LEU A 475 -3.84 17.62 4.19
CA LEU A 475 -2.83 18.68 4.04
C LEU A 475 -2.40 19.25 5.40
N HIS A 476 -3.36 19.54 6.27
CA HIS A 476 -3.08 20.02 7.63
C HIS A 476 -2.35 18.98 8.49
N MET A 477 -2.66 17.67 8.35
CA MET A 477 -1.92 16.62 9.04
C MET A 477 -0.44 16.60 8.60
N LEU A 478 -0.18 16.70 7.31
CA LEU A 478 1.18 16.71 6.78
C LEU A 478 1.96 17.97 7.22
N ALA A 479 1.31 19.14 7.23
CA ALA A 479 1.94 20.37 7.72
C ALA A 479 2.28 20.31 9.21
N LYS A 480 1.37 19.76 10.05
CA LYS A 480 1.65 19.51 11.48
C LYS A 480 2.81 18.56 11.66
N ALA A 481 2.83 17.44 10.92
CA ALA A 481 3.95 16.49 10.97
C ALA A 481 5.28 17.14 10.57
N GLY A 482 5.27 18.08 9.62
CA GLY A 482 6.43 18.92 9.28
C GLY A 482 6.90 19.78 10.44
N LEU A 483 5.98 20.49 11.12
CA LEU A 483 6.31 21.30 12.31
C LEU A 483 6.88 20.43 13.45
N ASP A 484 6.31 19.26 13.68
CA ASP A 484 6.76 18.32 14.69
C ASP A 484 8.20 17.85 14.42
N ARG A 485 8.52 17.49 13.15
CA ARG A 485 9.92 17.12 12.77
C ARG A 485 10.91 18.25 13.00
N LEU A 486 10.47 19.50 12.84
CA LEU A 486 11.30 20.70 13.06
C LEU A 486 11.37 21.12 14.54
N GLY A 487 10.63 20.48 15.45
CA GLY A 487 10.51 20.87 16.85
C GLY A 487 9.84 22.26 17.03
N LYS A 488 8.86 22.59 16.15
CA LYS A 488 8.19 23.91 16.08
C LYS A 488 6.67 23.82 16.23
N SER A 489 6.15 22.67 16.73
CA SER A 489 4.71 22.41 16.98
C SER A 489 4.13 23.38 18.02
#